data_88e0b6866cb4cfd0e097e84f4464af94
#
_entry.id   88e0b6866cb4cfd0e097e84f4464af94
#
_cell.length_a   1.000
_cell.length_b   1.000
_cell.length_c   1.000
_cell.angle_alpha   90.00
_cell.angle_beta   90.00
_cell.angle_gamma   90.00
#
_symmetry.space_group_name_H-M   'P 1'
#
loop_
_entity.id
_entity.type
_entity.pdbx_description
1 polymer ?
#
loop_
_entity_poly.entity_id
_entity_poly.type
_entity_poly.pdbx_seq_one_letter_code
_entity_poly.pdbx_strand_id
1 'polypeptide(L)'
;MLKDMSRAAMSVFIFAIYLIILGIIFLFVPEIMFLMLAYPTPPDIISRVLGMIFVLLAYYYIRAALDEEGMKKFFMWTVHTRGVVIIFLSVFVALQLVSPLMIMFGAIDLAAALWTFWALRKDKA
;
A
#
# COMPACT_ATOMS: atom_id res chain seq x y z
N MET A 1 8.31 15.33 16.24
CA MET A 1 7.15 14.88 15.49
C MET A 1 7.16 13.38 15.25
N LEU A 2 8.11 12.87 14.47
CA LEU A 2 8.19 11.43 14.24
C LEU A 2 8.48 10.65 15.52
N LYS A 3 9.21 11.24 16.44
CA LYS A 3 9.57 10.60 17.70
C LYS A 3 8.35 10.36 18.60
N ASP A 4 7.31 11.17 18.42
CA ASP A 4 6.12 11.09 19.27
C ASP A 4 5.04 10.20 18.69
N MET A 5 5.28 9.63 17.49
CA MET A 5 4.32 8.74 16.85
C MET A 5 4.23 7.41 17.57
N SER A 6 3.01 6.89 17.70
CA SER A 6 2.82 5.52 18.14
C SER A 6 3.38 4.55 17.10
N ARG A 7 3.53 3.29 17.50
CA ARG A 7 4.00 2.24 16.58
C ARG A 7 3.04 2.08 15.40
N ALA A 8 1.74 2.17 15.67
CA ALA A 8 0.74 2.05 14.61
C ALA A 8 0.84 3.21 13.62
N ALA A 9 0.94 4.45 14.12
CA ALA A 9 1.08 5.61 13.25
C ALA A 9 2.36 5.54 12.43
N MET A 10 3.46 5.09 13.03
CA MET A 10 4.72 4.94 12.32
C MET A 10 4.60 3.93 11.18
N SER A 11 3.92 2.80 11.42
CA SER A 11 3.74 1.79 10.38
C SER A 11 2.92 2.32 9.22
N VAL A 12 1.87 3.07 9.49
CA VAL A 12 1.05 3.68 8.45
C VAL A 12 1.84 4.74 7.69
N PHE A 13 2.64 5.54 8.39
CA PHE A 13 3.46 6.57 7.77
C PHE A 13 4.48 5.95 6.80
N ILE A 14 5.17 4.91 7.24
CA ILE A 14 6.17 4.24 6.40
C ILE A 14 5.52 3.59 5.18
N PHE A 15 4.35 2.98 5.36
CA PHE A 15 3.61 2.42 4.23
C PHE A 15 3.21 3.52 3.25
N ALA A 16 2.85 4.72 3.76
CA ALA A 16 2.51 5.84 2.89
C ALA A 16 3.70 6.28 2.04
N ILE A 17 4.91 6.28 2.61
CA ILE A 17 6.12 6.60 1.84
C ILE A 17 6.32 5.57 0.73
N TYR A 18 6.11 4.29 1.02
CA TYR A 18 6.14 3.23 0.01
C TYR A 18 5.14 3.53 -1.12
N LEU A 19 3.91 3.94 -0.77
CA LEU A 19 2.90 4.28 -1.77
C LEU A 19 3.30 5.47 -2.62
N ILE A 20 3.95 6.48 -2.03
CA ILE A 20 4.41 7.63 -2.79
C ILE A 20 5.46 7.21 -3.81
N ILE A 21 6.43 6.41 -3.39
CA ILE A 21 7.48 5.93 -4.30
C ILE A 21 6.86 5.12 -5.42
N LEU A 22 6.00 4.17 -5.08
CA LEU A 22 5.33 3.33 -6.06
C LEU A 22 4.47 4.16 -7.00
N GLY A 23 3.73 5.13 -6.46
CA GLY A 23 2.87 6.00 -7.25
C GLY A 23 3.66 6.85 -8.22
N ILE A 24 4.80 7.40 -7.81
CA ILE A 24 5.64 8.21 -8.68
C ILE A 24 6.18 7.35 -9.83
N ILE A 25 6.59 6.11 -9.54
CA ILE A 25 7.08 5.21 -10.58
C ILE A 25 5.98 4.95 -11.60
N PHE A 26 4.77 4.62 -11.17
CA PHE A 26 3.66 4.37 -12.08
C PHE A 26 3.27 5.63 -12.85
N LEU A 27 3.40 6.81 -12.22
CA LEU A 27 2.98 8.06 -12.85
C LEU A 27 3.93 8.51 -13.95
N PHE A 28 5.24 8.38 -13.72
CA PHE A 28 6.24 8.94 -14.64
C PHE A 28 6.98 7.89 -15.46
N VAL A 29 7.27 6.72 -14.88
CA VAL A 29 8.03 5.65 -15.56
C VAL A 29 7.38 4.29 -15.36
N PRO A 30 6.11 4.11 -15.77
CA PRO A 30 5.42 2.83 -15.58
C PRO A 30 6.11 1.69 -16.30
N GLU A 31 6.92 1.98 -17.33
CA GLU A 31 7.65 0.98 -18.09
C GLU A 31 8.56 0.15 -17.21
N ILE A 32 9.20 0.80 -16.20
CA ILE A 32 10.08 0.09 -15.27
C ILE A 32 9.30 -0.96 -14.49
N MET A 33 8.11 -0.60 -14.00
CA MET A 33 7.28 -1.54 -13.25
C MET A 33 6.79 -2.68 -14.14
N PHE A 34 6.42 -2.39 -15.38
CA PHE A 34 5.97 -3.43 -16.30
C PHE A 34 7.10 -4.41 -16.63
N LEU A 35 8.33 -3.91 -16.76
CA LEU A 35 9.49 -4.77 -16.95
C LEU A 35 9.72 -5.65 -15.73
N MET A 36 9.67 -5.07 -14.54
CA MET A 36 9.89 -5.82 -13.30
C MET A 36 8.84 -6.89 -13.08
N LEU A 37 7.61 -6.64 -13.51
CA LEU A 37 6.49 -7.56 -13.35
C LEU A 37 6.34 -8.52 -14.53
N ALA A 38 7.22 -8.40 -15.52
CA ALA A 38 7.18 -9.25 -16.72
C ALA A 38 5.83 -9.15 -17.47
N TYR A 39 5.27 -7.95 -17.55
CA TYR A 39 4.04 -7.71 -18.29
C TYR A 39 4.35 -7.65 -19.78
N PRO A 40 3.58 -8.37 -20.60
CA PRO A 40 3.84 -8.40 -22.06
C PRO A 40 3.32 -7.18 -22.81
N THR A 41 2.38 -6.42 -22.22
CA THR A 41 1.78 -5.27 -22.88
C THR A 41 2.43 -3.97 -22.42
N PRO A 42 2.53 -2.96 -23.31
CA PRO A 42 3.05 -1.67 -22.87
C PRO A 42 2.10 -0.99 -21.88
N PRO A 43 2.63 -0.11 -21.00
CA PRO A 43 1.77 0.65 -20.11
C PRO A 43 0.91 1.65 -20.86
N ASP A 44 -0.26 1.95 -20.31
CA ASP A 44 -1.19 2.92 -20.89
C ASP A 44 -1.53 3.99 -19.85
N ILE A 45 -2.52 4.84 -20.20
CA ILE A 45 -2.93 5.93 -19.30
C ILE A 45 -3.49 5.39 -17.98
N ILE A 46 -4.10 4.21 -17.99
CA ILE A 46 -4.65 3.61 -16.76
C ILE A 46 -3.54 3.36 -15.75
N SER A 47 -2.35 2.95 -16.21
CA SER A 47 -1.19 2.76 -15.31
C SER A 47 -0.82 4.07 -14.62
N ARG A 48 -0.85 5.19 -15.34
CA ARG A 48 -0.54 6.49 -14.75
C ARG A 48 -1.64 6.95 -13.80
N VAL A 49 -2.90 6.68 -14.12
CA VAL A 49 -4.02 6.97 -13.22
C VAL A 49 -3.85 6.19 -11.92
N LEU A 50 -3.42 4.94 -12.00
CA LEU A 50 -3.16 4.14 -10.81
C LEU A 50 -2.07 4.80 -9.94
N GLY A 51 -1.01 5.31 -10.58
CA GLY A 51 0.03 6.03 -9.84
C GLY A 51 -0.50 7.26 -9.14
N MET A 52 -1.36 8.02 -9.81
CA MET A 52 -2.01 9.18 -9.22
C MET A 52 -2.81 8.76 -7.98
N ILE A 53 -3.57 7.69 -8.08
CA ILE A 53 -4.38 7.19 -6.96
C ILE A 53 -3.47 6.81 -5.78
N PHE A 54 -2.35 6.17 -6.03
CA PHE A 54 -1.42 5.80 -4.96
C PHE A 54 -0.88 7.03 -4.23
N VAL A 55 -0.52 8.08 -4.96
CA VAL A 55 0.00 9.31 -4.36
C VAL A 55 -1.08 9.98 -3.51
N LEU A 56 -2.30 10.07 -4.03
CA LEU A 56 -3.40 10.69 -3.29
C LEU A 56 -3.77 9.89 -2.05
N LEU A 57 -3.75 8.56 -2.15
CA LEU A 57 -4.02 7.69 -1.01
C LEU A 57 -2.94 7.84 0.04
N ALA A 58 -1.68 7.98 -0.38
CA ALA A 58 -0.57 8.20 0.54
C ALA A 58 -0.74 9.51 1.32
N TYR A 59 -1.28 10.53 0.67
CA TYR A 59 -1.57 11.80 1.35
C TYR A 59 -2.50 11.57 2.54
N TYR A 60 -3.59 10.83 2.34
CA TYR A 60 -4.52 10.54 3.42
C TYR A 60 -3.85 9.74 4.53
N TYR A 61 -3.01 8.78 4.18
CA TYR A 61 -2.33 7.97 5.17
C TYR A 61 -1.35 8.80 6.00
N ILE A 62 -0.61 9.71 5.35
CA ILE A 62 0.32 10.59 6.05
C ILE A 62 -0.44 11.51 7.02
N ARG A 63 -1.53 12.10 6.56
CA ARG A 63 -2.34 12.98 7.41
C ARG A 63 -2.91 12.23 8.60
N ALA A 64 -3.38 11.01 8.37
CA ALA A 64 -3.90 10.19 9.46
C ALA A 64 -2.82 9.82 10.46
N ALA A 65 -1.62 9.50 9.99
CA ALA A 65 -0.51 9.15 10.87
C ALA A 65 -0.06 10.34 11.71
N LEU A 66 -0.07 11.54 11.13
CA LEU A 66 0.34 12.74 11.86
C LEU A 66 -0.70 13.23 12.85
N ASP A 67 -1.96 12.87 12.64
CA ASP A 67 -3.07 13.24 13.52
C ASP A 67 -3.71 11.98 14.08
N GLU A 68 -2.90 11.14 14.70
CA GLU A 68 -3.29 9.78 15.05
C GLU A 68 -4.35 9.70 16.13
N GLU A 69 -4.56 10.76 16.90
CA GLU A 69 -5.40 10.70 18.08
C GLU A 69 -6.83 10.28 17.76
N GLY A 70 -7.39 10.73 16.66
CA GLY A 70 -8.73 10.32 16.25
C GLY A 70 -8.75 9.25 15.16
N MET A 71 -7.60 8.68 14.82
CA MET A 71 -7.46 7.86 13.61
C MET A 71 -7.19 6.38 13.90
N LYS A 72 -7.32 5.94 15.15
CA LYS A 72 -7.06 4.52 15.46
C LYS A 72 -7.98 3.59 14.70
N LYS A 73 -9.25 3.93 14.58
CA LYS A 73 -10.20 3.13 13.81
C LYS A 73 -9.81 3.11 12.33
N PHE A 74 -9.37 4.26 11.81
CA PHE A 74 -8.91 4.32 10.41
C PHE A 74 -7.73 3.39 10.19
N PHE A 75 -6.78 3.35 11.13
CA PHE A 75 -5.65 2.44 11.01
C PHE A 75 -6.11 0.98 10.92
N MET A 76 -7.08 0.59 11.75
CA MET A 76 -7.62 -0.76 11.69
C MET A 76 -8.31 -1.03 10.35
N TRP A 77 -9.04 -0.04 9.83
CA TRP A 77 -9.68 -0.18 8.52
C TRP A 77 -8.63 -0.39 7.42
N THR A 78 -7.49 0.29 7.51
CA THR A 78 -6.42 0.08 6.52
C THR A 78 -5.82 -1.32 6.62
N VAL A 79 -5.78 -1.89 7.83
CA VAL A 79 -5.35 -3.28 8.01
C VAL A 79 -6.27 -4.21 7.22
N HIS A 80 -7.58 -4.01 7.34
CA HIS A 80 -8.55 -4.85 6.63
C HIS A 80 -8.38 -4.72 5.12
N THR A 81 -8.30 -3.51 4.59
CA THR A 81 -8.20 -3.30 3.15
C THR A 81 -6.88 -3.83 2.59
N ARG A 82 -5.79 -3.59 3.28
CA ARG A 82 -4.48 -4.08 2.81
C ARG A 82 -4.40 -5.60 2.87
N GLY A 83 -5.03 -6.21 3.87
CA GLY A 83 -5.06 -7.67 3.96
C GLY A 83 -5.90 -8.31 2.85
N VAL A 84 -6.92 -7.60 2.39
CA VAL A 84 -7.79 -8.11 1.30
C VAL A 84 -7.09 -8.04 -0.05
N VAL A 85 -6.11 -7.16 -0.23
CA VAL A 85 -5.41 -7.01 -1.51
C VAL A 85 -4.83 -8.33 -1.99
N ILE A 86 -4.23 -9.12 -1.09
CA ILE A 86 -3.63 -10.38 -1.51
C ILE A 86 -4.68 -11.37 -2.00
N ILE A 87 -5.90 -11.30 -1.43
CA ILE A 87 -6.99 -12.16 -1.89
C ILE A 87 -7.37 -11.80 -3.33
N PHE A 88 -7.54 -10.50 -3.62
CA PHE A 88 -7.84 -10.06 -4.98
C PHE A 88 -6.74 -10.45 -5.95
N LEU A 89 -5.48 -10.21 -5.59
CA LEU A 89 -4.37 -10.53 -6.47
C LEU A 89 -4.25 -12.02 -6.70
N SER A 90 -4.50 -12.85 -5.68
CA SER A 90 -4.46 -14.29 -5.83
C SER A 90 -5.52 -14.77 -6.82
N VAL A 91 -6.73 -14.20 -6.74
CA VAL A 91 -7.81 -14.54 -7.68
C VAL A 91 -7.41 -14.11 -9.10
N PHE A 92 -6.84 -12.90 -9.25
CA PHE A 92 -6.42 -12.42 -10.56
C PHE A 92 -5.35 -13.31 -11.18
N VAL A 93 -4.40 -13.77 -10.37
CA VAL A 93 -3.37 -14.71 -10.85
C VAL A 93 -4.00 -16.05 -11.25
N ALA A 94 -4.90 -16.57 -10.44
CA ALA A 94 -5.58 -17.83 -10.73
C ALA A 94 -6.38 -17.78 -12.03
N LEU A 95 -6.96 -16.60 -12.32
CA LEU A 95 -7.71 -16.37 -13.55
C LEU A 95 -6.80 -15.95 -14.71
N GLN A 96 -5.49 -15.90 -14.49
CA GLN A 96 -4.49 -15.54 -15.51
C GLN A 96 -4.67 -14.11 -16.04
N LEU A 97 -5.21 -13.22 -15.20
CA LEU A 97 -5.41 -11.82 -15.58
C LEU A 97 -4.17 -10.97 -15.34
N VAL A 98 -3.33 -11.37 -14.39
CA VAL A 98 -2.10 -10.63 -14.06
C VAL A 98 -0.96 -11.63 -13.87
N SER A 99 0.28 -11.10 -13.94
CA SER A 99 1.49 -11.88 -13.71
C SER A 99 1.53 -12.40 -12.27
N PRO A 100 2.02 -13.64 -12.02
CA PRO A 100 2.24 -14.11 -10.65
C PRO A 100 3.12 -13.19 -9.81
N LEU A 101 3.98 -12.39 -10.45
CA LEU A 101 4.82 -11.43 -9.72
C LEU A 101 4.01 -10.36 -9.01
N MET A 102 2.75 -10.15 -9.38
CA MET A 102 1.87 -9.22 -8.68
C MET A 102 1.58 -9.66 -7.25
N ILE A 103 1.70 -10.95 -6.95
CA ILE A 103 1.53 -11.46 -5.58
C ILE A 103 2.53 -10.80 -4.64
N MET A 104 3.71 -10.40 -5.14
CA MET A 104 4.71 -9.71 -4.34
C MET A 104 4.13 -8.45 -3.71
N PHE A 105 3.36 -7.66 -4.46
CA PHE A 105 2.73 -6.46 -3.92
C PHE A 105 1.69 -6.80 -2.86
N GLY A 106 0.90 -7.86 -3.09
CA GLY A 106 -0.03 -8.33 -2.08
C GLY A 106 0.66 -8.78 -0.81
N ALA A 107 1.80 -9.47 -0.95
CA ALA A 107 2.59 -9.90 0.20
C ALA A 107 3.12 -8.71 0.99
N ILE A 108 3.60 -7.66 0.30
CA ILE A 108 4.07 -6.44 0.96
C ILE A 108 2.92 -5.78 1.71
N ASP A 109 1.76 -5.66 1.08
CA ASP A 109 0.59 -5.06 1.70
C ASP A 109 0.15 -5.86 2.93
N LEU A 110 0.17 -7.18 2.82
CA LEU A 110 -0.19 -8.05 3.95
C LEU A 110 0.80 -7.90 5.10
N ALA A 111 2.09 -7.88 4.80
CA ALA A 111 3.11 -7.71 5.82
C ALA A 111 2.95 -6.36 6.53
N ALA A 112 2.69 -5.30 5.77
CA ALA A 112 2.45 -3.98 6.34
C ALA A 112 1.18 -3.96 7.18
N ALA A 113 0.13 -4.65 6.74
CA ALA A 113 -1.13 -4.75 7.48
C ALA A 113 -0.91 -5.47 8.81
N LEU A 114 -0.15 -6.56 8.80
CA LEU A 114 0.15 -7.30 10.04
C LEU A 114 0.99 -6.45 10.98
N TRP A 115 1.92 -5.67 10.46
CA TRP A 115 2.71 -4.76 11.28
C TRP A 115 1.80 -3.73 11.97
N THR A 116 0.90 -3.09 11.21
CA THR A 116 -0.02 -2.11 11.77
C THR A 116 -0.95 -2.76 12.79
N PHE A 117 -1.47 -3.94 12.49
CA PHE A 117 -2.33 -4.68 13.42
C PHE A 117 -1.60 -4.99 14.73
N TRP A 118 -0.37 -5.51 14.62
CA TRP A 118 0.45 -5.80 15.81
C TRP A 118 0.72 -4.54 16.61
N ALA A 119 1.07 -3.45 15.90
CA ALA A 119 1.37 -2.18 16.57
C ALA A 119 0.15 -1.63 17.29
N LEU A 120 -1.05 -1.74 16.69
CA LEU A 120 -2.28 -1.30 17.34
C LEU A 120 -2.55 -2.09 18.62
N ARG A 121 -2.28 -3.38 18.59
CA ARG A 121 -2.46 -4.21 19.78
C ARG A 121 -1.44 -3.86 20.88
N LYS A 122 -0.19 -3.60 20.48
CA LYS A 122 0.85 -3.19 21.43
C LYS A 122 0.55 -1.83 22.04
N ASP A 123 0.05 -0.89 21.23
CA ASP A 123 -0.26 0.45 21.72
C ASP A 123 -1.41 0.45 22.73
N LYS A 124 -2.30 -0.53 22.66
CA LYS A 124 -3.38 -0.69 23.64
C LYS A 124 -2.89 -1.28 24.96
N ALA A 125 -1.85 -2.06 24.88
CA ALA A 125 -1.26 -2.68 26.07
C ALA A 125 -0.38 -1.67 26.80
#